data_5dca21fe34c6c8e9e4cad2f524768f33
#
_entry.id   5dca21fe34c6c8e9e4cad2f524768f33
#
_cell.length_a   1.000
_cell.length_b   1.000
_cell.length_c   1.000
_cell.angle_alpha   90.00
_cell.angle_beta   90.00
_cell.angle_gamma   90.00
#
_symmetry.space_group_name_H-M   'P 1'
#
loop_
_entity.id
_entity.type
_entity.pdbx_description
1 polymer ?
#
loop_
_entity_poly.entity_id
_entity_poly.type
_entity_poly.pdbx_seq_one_letter_code
_entity_poly.pdbx_strand_id
1 'polypeptide(L)'
;MTDQRIAVVVLAAGQGTRMKSSTPKVLHRLAGLPLIGHVLRTASSLSPEHVAVVVRHERDLVAAEVVERAPDAIVVDQDDVPGTGRAVEVAVQALPADFDGAVVVLSGDVPLLDAASLRLLVDAHIGAANAVTLVSAIAPDPTGLGRVVRDASGAFVGVVEHKDATDAQRTITETNAGIYAFDAAHLRAVLPGLTTANAQGEKYITDAPTLIAERGGIIDVVTLTDQWLVAGINDRAQLSDAARELNARIVRRHQLAGVTVQDPATTWIDLDVTIEPDAEVLPGTQLIGATAIAAGAVVGPDTTLRDTEVGARATVNRVDATLAVIGDGASVGPFAYLRPGTILGDDGKIGTFVETKNARIGRGSKVPHLSYIGDAEVGEDSNIGANTITANYDGVHKHRTEVGSNVRTGSHNVFVAPVRIGDGAYTGAGTTVRKDVPAGSLAISYAPQRNTDGWVEEHRPGTPAAEAARLANGE
;
A
#
# COMPACT_ATOMS: atom_id res chain seq x y z
N MET A 1 -13.66 20.65 -28.10
CA MET A 1 -12.95 20.96 -26.85
C MET A 1 -11.62 21.50 -27.29
N THR A 2 -11.34 22.77 -27.04
CA THR A 2 -10.01 23.35 -27.25
C THR A 2 -9.03 22.58 -26.41
N ASP A 3 -7.98 22.08 -27.02
CA ASP A 3 -6.87 21.36 -26.37
C ASP A 3 -6.15 22.39 -25.46
N GLN A 4 -6.65 22.53 -24.22
CA GLN A 4 -6.17 23.56 -23.32
C GLN A 4 -4.95 23.04 -22.58
N ARG A 5 -3.83 23.73 -22.75
CA ARG A 5 -2.54 23.43 -22.12
C ARG A 5 -2.66 23.54 -20.59
N ILE A 6 -2.25 22.52 -19.87
CA ILE A 6 -2.25 22.47 -18.41
C ILE A 6 -0.84 22.14 -17.94
N ALA A 7 -0.32 22.92 -16.99
CA ALA A 7 0.85 22.54 -16.19
C ALA A 7 0.42 22.34 -14.74
N VAL A 8 1.00 21.35 -14.06
CA VAL A 8 0.78 21.11 -12.63
C VAL A 8 2.06 21.40 -11.86
N VAL A 9 1.93 22.18 -10.80
CA VAL A 9 3.00 22.47 -9.84
C VAL A 9 2.66 21.78 -8.52
N VAL A 10 3.52 20.88 -8.04
CA VAL A 10 3.35 20.20 -6.76
C VAL A 10 4.37 20.71 -5.75
N LEU A 11 3.89 21.26 -4.63
CA LEU A 11 4.72 21.81 -3.55
C LEU A 11 5.13 20.72 -2.57
N ALA A 12 6.40 20.32 -2.57
CA ALA A 12 6.95 19.27 -1.72
C ALA A 12 8.21 19.73 -0.93
N ALA A 13 8.45 21.04 -0.82
CA ALA A 13 9.65 21.61 -0.20
C ALA A 13 9.58 21.75 1.33
N GLY A 14 8.44 21.44 1.96
CA GLY A 14 8.21 21.64 3.39
C GLY A 14 9.01 20.66 4.27
N GLN A 15 9.60 21.15 5.36
CA GLN A 15 10.43 20.35 6.28
C GLN A 15 9.62 19.29 7.08
N GLY A 16 8.35 19.54 7.36
CA GLY A 16 7.47 18.59 8.05
C GLY A 16 7.89 18.25 9.50
N THR A 17 8.43 19.21 10.24
CA THR A 17 8.98 19.02 11.60
C THR A 17 8.00 18.39 12.59
N ARG A 18 6.68 18.64 12.42
CA ARG A 18 5.60 18.06 13.26
C ARG A 18 5.47 16.54 13.13
N MET A 19 5.97 15.94 12.04
CA MET A 19 5.99 14.48 11.86
C MET A 19 6.95 13.78 12.83
N LYS A 20 7.94 14.50 13.38
CA LYS A 20 8.99 13.95 14.27
C LYS A 20 9.61 12.68 13.68
N SER A 21 10.04 12.73 12.45
CA SER A 21 10.52 11.60 11.65
C SER A 21 11.75 11.98 10.83
N SER A 22 12.65 11.02 10.61
CA SER A 22 13.71 11.13 9.60
C SER A 22 13.18 10.95 8.17
N THR A 23 11.99 10.36 8.01
CA THR A 23 11.32 10.27 6.71
C THR A 23 10.67 11.61 6.38
N PRO A 24 10.93 12.20 5.20
CA PRO A 24 10.26 13.40 4.73
C PRO A 24 8.73 13.28 4.81
N LYS A 25 8.05 14.35 5.20
CA LYS A 25 6.59 14.36 5.39
C LYS A 25 5.85 13.74 4.20
N VAL A 26 6.20 14.17 3.00
CA VAL A 26 5.52 13.75 1.76
C VAL A 26 5.79 12.31 1.35
N LEU A 27 6.76 11.64 1.99
CA LEU A 27 7.10 10.24 1.76
C LEU A 27 6.44 9.26 2.75
N HIS A 28 5.72 9.74 3.75
CA HIS A 28 4.91 8.87 4.60
C HIS A 28 3.81 8.19 3.78
N ARG A 29 3.62 6.89 4.03
CA ARG A 29 2.69 6.08 3.23
C ARG A 29 1.27 6.10 3.76
N LEU A 30 0.34 6.02 2.82
CA LEU A 30 -1.11 5.98 3.02
C LEU A 30 -1.67 5.00 1.98
N ALA A 31 -2.32 3.91 2.42
CA ALA A 31 -2.87 2.87 1.55
C ALA A 31 -1.90 2.44 0.42
N GLY A 32 -0.64 2.13 0.79
CA GLY A 32 0.40 1.64 -0.11
C GLY A 32 1.23 2.71 -0.82
N LEU A 33 0.74 3.95 -0.99
CA LEU A 33 1.45 5.04 -1.67
C LEU A 33 1.95 6.11 -0.69
N PRO A 34 3.09 6.78 -0.97
CA PRO A 34 3.47 7.98 -0.23
C PRO A 34 2.49 9.13 -0.51
N LEU A 35 2.40 10.12 0.39
CA LEU A 35 1.48 11.24 0.24
C LEU A 35 1.65 11.94 -1.12
N ILE A 36 2.91 12.22 -1.53
CA ILE A 36 3.19 12.82 -2.83
C ILE A 36 2.76 11.92 -4.00
N GLY A 37 2.81 10.59 -3.83
CA GLY A 37 2.37 9.64 -4.84
C GLY A 37 0.87 9.74 -5.14
N HIS A 38 0.05 9.97 -4.11
CA HIS A 38 -1.38 10.25 -4.28
C HIS A 38 -1.60 11.53 -5.07
N VAL A 39 -0.88 12.61 -4.72
CA VAL A 39 -1.01 13.91 -5.39
C VAL A 39 -0.59 13.81 -6.85
N LEU A 40 0.52 13.14 -7.15
CA LEU A 40 0.99 12.93 -8.53
C LEU A 40 0.00 12.08 -9.35
N ARG A 41 -0.58 11.04 -8.74
CA ARG A 41 -1.62 10.21 -9.38
C ARG A 41 -2.88 11.03 -9.70
N THR A 42 -3.31 11.90 -8.79
CA THR A 42 -4.45 12.79 -9.05
C THR A 42 -4.09 13.82 -10.12
N ALA A 43 -2.90 14.42 -10.07
CA ALA A 43 -2.41 15.37 -11.08
C ALA A 43 -2.40 14.76 -12.49
N SER A 44 -1.97 13.49 -12.63
CA SER A 44 -1.92 12.82 -13.93
C SER A 44 -3.30 12.66 -14.60
N SER A 45 -4.40 12.70 -13.82
CA SER A 45 -5.76 12.64 -14.35
C SER A 45 -6.16 13.83 -15.22
N LEU A 46 -5.42 14.94 -15.12
CA LEU A 46 -5.58 16.12 -15.99
C LEU A 46 -4.85 15.95 -17.32
N SER A 47 -4.04 14.91 -17.51
CA SER A 47 -3.13 14.76 -18.66
C SER A 47 -2.30 16.04 -18.91
N PRO A 48 -1.57 16.54 -17.89
CA PRO A 48 -0.87 17.82 -17.99
C PRO A 48 0.28 17.72 -18.99
N GLU A 49 0.55 18.83 -19.70
CA GLU A 49 1.70 18.95 -20.59
C GLU A 49 3.03 18.97 -19.81
N HIS A 50 2.99 19.58 -18.61
CA HIS A 50 4.14 19.65 -17.72
C HIS A 50 3.73 19.38 -16.27
N VAL A 51 4.58 18.66 -15.54
CA VAL A 51 4.48 18.50 -14.07
C VAL A 51 5.79 19.03 -13.49
N ALA A 52 5.74 20.05 -12.65
CA ALA A 52 6.89 20.56 -11.89
C ALA A 52 6.70 20.23 -10.41
N VAL A 53 7.69 19.60 -9.79
CA VAL A 53 7.66 19.25 -8.37
C VAL A 53 8.75 20.01 -7.64
N VAL A 54 8.35 20.85 -6.68
CA VAL A 54 9.28 21.66 -5.90
C VAL A 54 9.74 20.93 -4.67
N VAL A 55 11.05 20.75 -4.57
CA VAL A 55 11.72 20.01 -3.47
C VAL A 55 12.72 20.91 -2.74
N ARG A 56 13.08 20.57 -1.51
CA ARG A 56 14.11 21.23 -0.73
C ARG A 56 14.72 20.32 0.33
N HIS A 57 13.95 20.02 1.40
CA HIS A 57 14.40 19.17 2.50
C HIS A 57 14.43 17.70 2.06
N GLU A 58 15.56 17.01 2.38
CA GLU A 58 15.78 15.62 1.95
C GLU A 58 15.54 15.43 0.44
N ARG A 59 16.00 16.40 -0.31
CA ARG A 59 15.77 16.58 -1.75
C ARG A 59 15.91 15.30 -2.56
N ASP A 60 16.99 14.54 -2.31
CA ASP A 60 17.32 13.37 -3.13
C ASP A 60 16.33 12.22 -2.91
N LEU A 61 15.84 12.05 -1.67
CA LEU A 61 14.83 11.04 -1.36
C LEU A 61 13.49 11.38 -2.00
N VAL A 62 13.06 12.65 -1.92
CA VAL A 62 11.80 13.08 -2.52
C VAL A 62 11.89 13.04 -4.05
N ALA A 63 13.00 13.50 -4.63
CA ALA A 63 13.23 13.47 -6.06
C ALA A 63 13.24 12.04 -6.64
N ALA A 64 13.85 11.09 -5.95
CA ALA A 64 13.85 9.69 -6.36
C ALA A 64 12.41 9.12 -6.45
N GLU A 65 11.58 9.36 -5.44
CA GLU A 65 10.17 8.94 -5.45
C GLU A 65 9.36 9.62 -6.56
N VAL A 66 9.64 10.92 -6.83
CA VAL A 66 8.98 11.66 -7.91
C VAL A 66 9.33 11.06 -9.27
N VAL A 67 10.60 10.81 -9.54
CA VAL A 67 11.08 10.23 -10.82
C VAL A 67 10.55 8.81 -11.02
N GLU A 68 10.44 8.01 -9.96
CA GLU A 68 9.86 6.67 -10.03
C GLU A 68 8.40 6.71 -10.49
N ARG A 69 7.61 7.70 -10.03
CA ARG A 69 6.16 7.78 -10.30
C ARG A 69 5.77 8.67 -11.46
N ALA A 70 6.58 9.64 -11.76
CA ALA A 70 6.38 10.61 -12.84
C ALA A 70 7.75 10.89 -13.50
N PRO A 71 8.24 9.97 -14.36
CA PRO A 71 9.58 10.08 -14.97
C PRO A 71 9.83 11.36 -15.75
N ASP A 72 8.77 11.96 -16.31
CA ASP A 72 8.83 13.19 -17.11
C ASP A 72 8.66 14.46 -16.27
N ALA A 73 8.53 14.34 -14.93
CA ALA A 73 8.36 15.50 -14.06
C ALA A 73 9.65 16.33 -13.95
N ILE A 74 9.51 17.63 -13.98
CA ILE A 74 10.57 18.59 -13.74
C ILE A 74 10.75 18.73 -12.23
N VAL A 75 11.85 18.20 -11.69
CA VAL A 75 12.20 18.40 -10.26
C VAL A 75 12.89 19.75 -10.12
N VAL A 76 12.34 20.62 -9.28
CA VAL A 76 12.79 22.00 -9.09
C VAL A 76 13.24 22.22 -7.65
N ASP A 77 14.44 22.77 -7.46
CA ASP A 77 14.95 23.09 -6.13
C ASP A 77 14.46 24.47 -5.68
N GLN A 78 13.86 24.56 -4.48
CA GLN A 78 13.59 25.84 -3.85
C GLN A 78 14.84 26.33 -3.14
N ASP A 79 15.21 27.58 -3.37
CA ASP A 79 16.30 28.26 -2.68
C ASP A 79 15.98 28.59 -1.20
N ASP A 80 16.80 29.43 -0.58
CA ASP A 80 16.67 29.80 0.84
C ASP A 80 15.53 30.79 1.13
N VAL A 81 14.87 31.33 0.12
CA VAL A 81 13.69 32.19 0.32
C VAL A 81 12.49 31.33 0.73
N PRO A 82 11.95 31.50 1.95
CA PRO A 82 10.89 30.66 2.44
C PRO A 82 9.51 31.04 1.87
N GLY A 83 8.60 30.08 1.84
CA GLY A 83 7.19 30.30 1.54
C GLY A 83 6.72 29.62 0.25
N THR A 84 5.41 29.40 0.20
CA THR A 84 4.72 28.73 -0.92
C THR A 84 4.75 29.57 -2.19
N GLY A 85 4.75 30.90 -2.08
CA GLY A 85 4.90 31.79 -3.22
C GLY A 85 6.25 31.65 -3.91
N ARG A 86 7.34 31.50 -3.13
CA ARG A 86 8.68 31.26 -3.71
C ARG A 86 8.74 29.90 -4.39
N ALA A 87 8.16 28.88 -3.78
CA ALA A 87 8.09 27.55 -4.39
C ALA A 87 7.36 27.58 -5.74
N VAL A 88 6.23 28.25 -5.83
CA VAL A 88 5.52 28.44 -7.12
C VAL A 88 6.36 29.25 -8.11
N GLU A 89 7.04 30.30 -7.64
CA GLU A 89 7.87 31.16 -8.49
C GLU A 89 8.98 30.35 -9.19
N VAL A 90 9.75 29.53 -8.45
CA VAL A 90 10.81 28.69 -9.05
C VAL A 90 10.25 27.62 -9.98
N ALA A 91 9.09 27.05 -9.67
CA ALA A 91 8.42 26.08 -10.54
C ALA A 91 7.98 26.70 -11.87
N VAL A 92 7.35 27.88 -11.82
CA VAL A 92 6.90 28.60 -13.02
C VAL A 92 8.07 29.06 -13.88
N GLN A 93 9.21 29.39 -13.26
CA GLN A 93 10.45 29.71 -13.99
C GLN A 93 11.04 28.49 -14.72
N ALA A 94 10.80 27.28 -14.22
CA ALA A 94 11.24 26.04 -14.85
C ALA A 94 10.32 25.55 -15.97
N LEU A 95 9.10 26.07 -16.07
CA LEU A 95 8.21 25.80 -17.21
C LEU A 95 8.70 26.52 -18.47
N PRO A 96 8.40 26.01 -19.68
CA PRO A 96 8.71 26.71 -20.91
C PRO A 96 8.21 28.16 -20.91
N ALA A 97 9.02 29.07 -21.41
CA ALA A 97 8.70 30.51 -21.41
C ALA A 97 7.45 30.85 -22.21
N ASP A 98 7.15 30.05 -23.21
CA ASP A 98 5.98 30.13 -24.10
C ASP A 98 4.76 29.36 -23.59
N PHE A 99 4.83 28.79 -22.43
CA PHE A 99 3.66 28.14 -21.82
C PHE A 99 2.65 29.20 -21.39
N ASP A 100 1.46 29.16 -21.96
CA ASP A 100 0.37 30.14 -21.81
C ASP A 100 -0.95 29.57 -21.31
N GLY A 101 -0.91 28.31 -20.84
CA GLY A 101 -2.08 27.57 -20.34
C GLY A 101 -2.39 27.81 -18.86
N ALA A 102 -3.21 26.92 -18.30
CA ALA A 102 -3.54 26.91 -16.88
C ALA A 102 -2.41 26.29 -16.05
N VAL A 103 -1.99 26.96 -14.98
CA VAL A 103 -1.04 26.43 -13.97
C VAL A 103 -1.81 26.01 -12.74
N VAL A 104 -1.90 24.71 -12.51
CA VAL A 104 -2.57 24.12 -11.34
C VAL A 104 -1.54 23.92 -10.23
N VAL A 105 -1.76 24.52 -9.07
CA VAL A 105 -0.88 24.40 -7.89
C VAL A 105 -1.51 23.46 -6.88
N LEU A 106 -0.77 22.41 -6.48
CA LEU A 106 -1.16 21.40 -5.51
C LEU A 106 -0.15 21.33 -4.37
N SER A 107 -0.63 21.02 -3.17
CA SER A 107 0.24 20.70 -2.03
C SER A 107 0.54 19.20 -1.98
N GLY A 108 1.80 18.82 -1.84
CA GLY A 108 2.25 17.42 -1.83
C GLY A 108 1.82 16.61 -0.59
N ASP A 109 1.15 17.25 0.36
CA ASP A 109 0.63 16.68 1.59
C ASP A 109 -0.90 16.64 1.67
N VAL A 110 -1.61 16.85 0.55
CA VAL A 110 -3.09 16.75 0.43
C VAL A 110 -3.44 15.50 -0.41
N PRO A 111 -3.31 14.29 0.15
CA PRO A 111 -3.36 13.04 -0.62
C PRO A 111 -4.76 12.59 -1.02
N LEU A 112 -5.82 13.12 -0.39
CA LEU A 112 -7.20 12.65 -0.62
C LEU A 112 -7.93 13.43 -1.70
N LEU A 113 -7.31 14.47 -2.29
CA LEU A 113 -7.89 15.19 -3.43
C LEU A 113 -8.14 14.22 -4.59
N ASP A 114 -9.38 14.14 -5.04
CA ASP A 114 -9.75 13.25 -6.12
C ASP A 114 -9.73 13.92 -7.50
N ALA A 115 -9.72 13.10 -8.54
CA ALA A 115 -9.70 13.55 -9.92
C ALA A 115 -10.94 14.37 -10.32
N ALA A 116 -12.11 14.07 -9.73
CA ALA A 116 -13.34 14.76 -10.04
C ALA A 116 -13.32 16.21 -9.51
N SER A 117 -12.88 16.39 -8.27
CA SER A 117 -12.72 17.73 -7.65
C SER A 117 -11.65 18.56 -8.35
N LEU A 118 -10.53 17.91 -8.74
CA LEU A 118 -9.49 18.59 -9.49
C LEU A 118 -9.97 19.01 -10.89
N ARG A 119 -10.75 18.17 -11.56
CA ARG A 119 -11.37 18.51 -12.84
C ARG A 119 -12.37 19.65 -12.69
N LEU A 120 -13.21 19.64 -11.65
CA LEU A 120 -14.15 20.70 -11.34
C LEU A 120 -13.46 22.07 -11.21
N LEU A 121 -12.31 22.15 -10.53
CA LEU A 121 -11.49 23.36 -10.42
C LEU A 121 -11.03 23.86 -11.80
N VAL A 122 -10.46 22.97 -12.61
CA VAL A 122 -9.92 23.31 -13.92
C VAL A 122 -11.03 23.74 -14.88
N ASP A 123 -12.16 23.02 -14.90
CA ASP A 123 -13.29 23.35 -15.76
C ASP A 123 -13.91 24.71 -15.39
N ALA A 124 -14.04 25.02 -14.10
CA ALA A 124 -14.49 26.33 -13.63
C ALA A 124 -13.51 27.45 -14.04
N HIS A 125 -12.21 27.21 -13.87
CA HIS A 125 -11.16 28.17 -14.24
C HIS A 125 -11.21 28.52 -15.73
N ILE A 126 -11.25 27.49 -16.56
CA ILE A 126 -11.22 27.60 -18.02
C ILE A 126 -12.54 28.16 -18.55
N GLY A 127 -13.67 27.62 -18.07
CA GLY A 127 -15.00 27.95 -18.60
C GLY A 127 -15.36 29.42 -18.40
N ALA A 128 -14.85 30.07 -17.36
CA ALA A 128 -15.07 31.48 -17.05
C ALA A 128 -13.90 32.38 -17.48
N ALA A 129 -12.84 31.84 -18.09
CA ALA A 129 -11.60 32.54 -18.39
C ALA A 129 -11.05 33.33 -17.18
N ASN A 130 -11.05 32.70 -16.02
CA ASN A 130 -10.58 33.28 -14.76
C ASN A 130 -9.07 33.53 -14.79
N ALA A 131 -8.62 34.60 -14.17
CA ALA A 131 -7.19 34.82 -13.93
C ALA A 131 -6.65 33.91 -12.81
N VAL A 132 -7.49 33.61 -11.81
CA VAL A 132 -7.25 32.58 -10.80
C VAL A 132 -8.57 32.00 -10.30
N THR A 133 -8.59 30.68 -10.09
CA THR A 133 -9.64 29.98 -9.36
C THR A 133 -9.01 29.24 -8.20
N LEU A 134 -9.49 29.43 -6.98
CA LEU A 134 -8.98 28.73 -5.81
C LEU A 134 -10.02 27.76 -5.25
N VAL A 135 -9.54 26.74 -4.56
CA VAL A 135 -10.41 25.82 -3.81
C VAL A 135 -10.54 26.30 -2.37
N SER A 136 -11.78 26.36 -1.88
CA SER A 136 -12.08 26.53 -0.46
C SER A 136 -12.83 25.33 0.11
N ALA A 137 -12.86 25.23 1.43
CA ALA A 137 -13.71 24.29 2.13
C ALA A 137 -14.22 24.90 3.45
N ILE A 138 -15.37 24.43 3.92
CA ILE A 138 -15.88 24.80 5.24
C ILE A 138 -15.28 23.88 6.29
N ALA A 139 -14.38 24.39 7.10
CA ALA A 139 -13.71 23.63 8.15
C ALA A 139 -14.48 23.74 9.48
N PRO A 140 -14.83 22.62 10.15
CA PRO A 140 -15.41 22.65 11.49
C PRO A 140 -14.48 23.32 12.53
N ASP A 141 -13.18 23.06 12.41
CA ASP A 141 -12.13 23.76 13.16
C ASP A 141 -11.15 24.38 12.15
N PRO A 142 -11.23 25.72 11.93
CA PRO A 142 -10.37 26.39 10.98
C PRO A 142 -8.99 26.77 11.57
N THR A 143 -8.66 26.37 12.78
CA THR A 143 -7.41 26.72 13.45
C THR A 143 -6.19 26.34 12.64
N GLY A 144 -5.30 27.31 12.42
CA GLY A 144 -4.06 27.12 11.67
C GLY A 144 -4.20 27.18 10.15
N LEU A 145 -5.42 27.34 9.61
CA LEU A 145 -5.66 27.41 8.16
C LEU A 145 -5.81 28.88 7.70
N GLY A 146 -5.55 29.18 6.45
CA GLY A 146 -5.86 30.47 5.82
C GLY A 146 -7.37 30.67 5.67
N ARG A 147 -7.86 31.89 5.83
CA ARG A 147 -9.28 32.24 5.72
C ARG A 147 -9.58 32.85 4.36
N VAL A 148 -10.62 32.38 3.70
CA VAL A 148 -11.19 33.08 2.53
C VAL A 148 -12.09 34.17 3.02
N VAL A 149 -11.70 35.42 2.72
CA VAL A 149 -12.45 36.62 3.14
C VAL A 149 -13.34 37.05 1.99
N ARG A 150 -14.62 37.30 2.33
CA ARG A 150 -15.61 37.80 1.39
C ARG A 150 -16.19 39.13 1.87
N ASP A 151 -16.59 39.99 0.95
CA ASP A 151 -17.30 41.22 1.28
C ASP A 151 -18.80 40.98 1.61
N ALA A 152 -19.53 42.04 1.88
CA ALA A 152 -20.96 41.98 2.20
C ALA A 152 -21.83 41.45 1.04
N SER A 153 -21.33 41.48 -0.20
CA SER A 153 -22.00 40.93 -1.39
C SER A 153 -21.70 39.42 -1.58
N GLY A 154 -20.74 38.87 -0.81
CA GLY A 154 -20.23 37.53 -0.96
C GLY A 154 -19.07 37.42 -1.96
N ALA A 155 -18.59 38.52 -2.55
CA ALA A 155 -17.48 38.52 -3.45
C ALA A 155 -16.15 38.24 -2.73
N PHE A 156 -15.21 37.57 -3.40
CA PHE A 156 -13.88 37.30 -2.88
C PHE A 156 -13.12 38.62 -2.66
N VAL A 157 -12.51 38.74 -1.47
CA VAL A 157 -11.67 39.90 -1.09
C VAL A 157 -10.21 39.51 -0.98
N GLY A 158 -9.93 38.32 -0.44
CA GLY A 158 -8.57 37.85 -0.26
C GLY A 158 -8.50 36.58 0.58
N VAL A 159 -7.28 36.09 0.76
CA VAL A 159 -6.96 35.02 1.71
C VAL A 159 -6.09 35.62 2.80
N VAL A 160 -6.41 35.36 4.06
CA VAL A 160 -5.64 35.80 5.22
C VAL A 160 -5.14 34.60 5.99
N GLU A 161 -3.83 34.48 6.13
CA GLU A 161 -3.22 33.39 6.91
C GLU A 161 -3.59 33.49 8.39
N HIS A 162 -3.68 32.34 9.08
CA HIS A 162 -4.14 32.30 10.49
C HIS A 162 -3.35 33.22 11.41
N LYS A 163 -2.03 33.33 11.21
CA LYS A 163 -1.16 34.16 12.05
C LYS A 163 -1.34 35.66 11.83
N ASP A 164 -1.75 36.03 10.64
CA ASP A 164 -1.98 37.42 10.23
C ASP A 164 -3.45 37.84 10.42
N ALA A 165 -4.36 36.90 10.71
CA ALA A 165 -5.79 37.13 10.82
C ALA A 165 -6.15 37.87 12.10
N THR A 166 -7.05 38.85 12.00
CA THR A 166 -7.72 39.50 13.12
C THR A 166 -8.65 38.52 13.86
N ASP A 167 -9.07 38.84 15.07
CA ASP A 167 -9.99 37.98 15.84
C ASP A 167 -11.32 37.76 15.09
N ALA A 168 -11.83 38.79 14.42
CA ALA A 168 -13.02 38.65 13.55
C ALA A 168 -12.79 37.68 12.39
N GLN A 169 -11.65 37.80 11.71
CA GLN A 169 -11.32 36.92 10.60
C GLN A 169 -11.08 35.46 11.05
N ARG A 170 -10.58 35.23 12.25
CA ARG A 170 -10.42 33.89 12.83
C ARG A 170 -11.72 33.14 13.02
N THR A 171 -12.86 33.83 13.12
CA THR A 171 -14.19 33.20 13.21
C THR A 171 -14.73 32.69 11.89
N ILE A 172 -14.12 33.07 10.75
CA ILE A 172 -14.50 32.59 9.43
C ILE A 172 -14.19 31.11 9.33
N THR A 173 -15.17 30.30 8.92
CA THR A 173 -15.06 28.84 8.75
C THR A 173 -14.69 28.45 7.32
N GLU A 174 -14.82 29.36 6.34
CA GLU A 174 -14.37 29.12 4.97
C GLU A 174 -12.84 29.26 4.91
N THR A 175 -12.18 28.16 4.61
CA THR A 175 -10.72 28.06 4.62
C THR A 175 -10.17 27.85 3.23
N ASN A 176 -8.98 28.41 2.96
CA ASN A 176 -8.22 28.16 1.76
C ASN A 176 -7.60 26.76 1.79
N ALA A 177 -7.83 26.01 0.71
CA ALA A 177 -7.31 24.65 0.56
C ALA A 177 -5.83 24.59 0.10
N GLY A 178 -5.24 25.71 -0.31
CA GLY A 178 -3.90 25.70 -0.91
C GLY A 178 -3.85 25.07 -2.29
N ILE A 179 -4.98 24.98 -2.97
CA ILE A 179 -5.15 24.41 -4.31
C ILE A 179 -5.67 25.50 -5.23
N TYR A 180 -4.99 25.73 -6.35
CA TYR A 180 -5.28 26.82 -7.26
C TYR A 180 -5.17 26.38 -8.71
N ALA A 181 -5.94 27.05 -9.59
CA ALA A 181 -5.69 27.12 -11.04
C ALA A 181 -5.46 28.58 -11.39
N PHE A 182 -4.32 28.89 -11.98
CA PHE A 182 -3.95 30.22 -12.42
C PHE A 182 -3.82 30.27 -13.95
N ASP A 183 -4.19 31.36 -14.55
CA ASP A 183 -3.69 31.69 -15.87
C ASP A 183 -2.18 31.99 -15.78
N ALA A 184 -1.38 31.40 -16.68
CA ALA A 184 0.07 31.50 -16.62
C ALA A 184 0.60 32.93 -16.76
N ALA A 185 -0.02 33.76 -17.57
CA ALA A 185 0.42 35.15 -17.79
C ALA A 185 0.15 36.02 -16.56
N HIS A 186 -1.03 35.86 -15.94
CA HIS A 186 -1.39 36.57 -14.71
C HIS A 186 -0.50 36.15 -13.57
N LEU A 187 -0.25 34.84 -13.43
CA LEU A 187 0.63 34.30 -12.37
C LEU A 187 2.05 34.86 -12.51
N ARG A 188 2.67 34.74 -13.69
CA ARG A 188 4.01 35.31 -13.97
C ARG A 188 4.11 36.81 -13.66
N ALA A 189 3.06 37.58 -13.93
CA ALA A 189 3.05 39.01 -13.71
C ALA A 189 3.03 39.41 -12.23
N VAL A 190 2.48 38.55 -11.31
CA VAL A 190 2.34 38.90 -9.89
C VAL A 190 3.41 38.25 -8.98
N LEU A 191 3.99 37.10 -9.35
CA LEU A 191 4.98 36.39 -8.56
C LEU A 191 6.17 37.28 -8.09
N PRO A 192 6.76 38.14 -8.93
CA PRO A 192 7.84 39.02 -8.48
C PRO A 192 7.41 40.06 -7.43
N GLY A 193 6.12 40.38 -7.37
CA GLY A 193 5.55 41.31 -6.39
C GLY A 193 5.22 40.73 -5.04
N LEU A 194 5.31 39.39 -4.86
CA LEU A 194 5.11 38.76 -3.55
C LEU A 194 6.21 39.16 -2.58
N THR A 195 5.81 39.62 -1.38
CA THR A 195 6.73 40.10 -0.35
C THR A 195 6.82 39.13 0.84
N THR A 196 7.79 39.37 1.70
CA THR A 196 7.94 38.68 2.99
C THR A 196 7.47 39.50 4.20
N ALA A 197 6.72 40.60 3.95
CA ALA A 197 6.27 41.53 4.97
C ALA A 197 5.01 40.99 5.68
N ASN A 198 5.13 39.84 6.35
CA ASN A 198 4.07 39.16 7.08
C ASN A 198 4.60 38.51 8.37
N ALA A 199 3.72 37.96 9.20
CA ALA A 199 4.08 37.40 10.50
C ALA A 199 5.11 36.23 10.46
N GLN A 200 5.26 35.57 9.30
CA GLN A 200 6.18 34.43 9.13
C GLN A 200 7.46 34.80 8.38
N GLY A 201 7.53 35.96 7.73
CA GLY A 201 8.67 36.36 6.89
C GLY A 201 8.79 35.52 5.60
N GLU A 202 7.67 35.00 5.07
CA GLU A 202 7.59 34.08 3.94
C GLU A 202 6.90 34.72 2.76
N LYS A 203 7.27 34.34 1.53
CA LYS A 203 6.44 34.66 0.37
C LYS A 203 5.22 33.75 0.33
N TYR A 204 4.02 34.33 0.53
CA TYR A 204 2.77 33.56 0.48
C TYR A 204 2.18 33.52 -0.92
N ILE A 205 1.84 32.34 -1.43
CA ILE A 205 1.05 32.21 -2.67
C ILE A 205 -0.38 32.74 -2.47
N THR A 206 -0.87 32.76 -1.25
CA THR A 206 -2.19 33.29 -0.85
C THR A 206 -2.36 34.79 -1.11
N ASP A 207 -1.25 35.54 -1.31
CA ASP A 207 -1.29 36.95 -1.69
C ASP A 207 -1.51 37.12 -3.21
N ALA A 208 -1.18 36.11 -4.03
CA ALA A 208 -1.26 36.20 -5.48
C ALA A 208 -2.69 36.50 -6.00
N PRO A 209 -3.78 35.86 -5.50
CA PRO A 209 -5.14 36.19 -5.91
C PRO A 209 -5.49 37.67 -5.69
N THR A 210 -5.10 38.25 -4.55
CA THR A 210 -5.35 39.68 -4.27
C THR A 210 -4.60 40.57 -5.22
N LEU A 211 -3.31 40.31 -5.50
CA LEU A 211 -2.52 41.07 -6.47
C LEU A 211 -3.04 40.94 -7.91
N ILE A 212 -3.63 39.80 -8.26
CA ILE A 212 -4.30 39.58 -9.55
C ILE A 212 -5.58 40.41 -9.62
N ALA A 213 -6.40 40.43 -8.54
CA ALA A 213 -7.63 41.24 -8.49
C ALA A 213 -7.35 42.72 -8.62
N GLU A 214 -6.32 43.24 -7.93
CA GLU A 214 -5.88 44.66 -8.07
C GLU A 214 -5.48 45.07 -9.48
N ARG A 215 -5.09 44.09 -10.30
CA ARG A 215 -4.77 44.29 -11.73
C ARG A 215 -5.96 44.03 -12.66
N GLY A 216 -7.14 43.81 -12.10
CA GLY A 216 -8.39 43.59 -12.84
C GLY A 216 -8.61 42.17 -13.33
N GLY A 217 -7.82 41.18 -12.82
CA GLY A 217 -8.05 39.76 -13.10
C GLY A 217 -9.30 39.24 -12.40
N ILE A 218 -10.00 38.33 -13.06
CA ILE A 218 -11.21 37.68 -12.51
C ILE A 218 -10.80 36.57 -11.57
N ILE A 219 -11.36 36.61 -10.34
CA ILE A 219 -11.13 35.62 -9.29
C ILE A 219 -12.41 34.80 -9.08
N ASP A 220 -12.27 33.48 -8.99
CA ASP A 220 -13.37 32.58 -8.60
C ASP A 220 -12.96 31.64 -7.48
N VAL A 221 -13.94 31.10 -6.75
CA VAL A 221 -13.73 30.20 -5.63
C VAL A 221 -14.64 28.98 -5.77
N VAL A 222 -14.06 27.83 -5.93
CA VAL A 222 -14.74 26.52 -5.90
C VAL A 222 -14.75 26.02 -4.47
N THR A 223 -15.92 25.95 -3.83
CA THR A 223 -16.07 25.46 -2.46
C THR A 223 -16.39 23.98 -2.48
N LEU A 224 -15.49 23.15 -1.92
CA LEU A 224 -15.73 21.72 -1.73
C LEU A 224 -16.43 21.48 -0.39
N THR A 225 -17.43 20.59 -0.42
CA THR A 225 -18.21 20.23 0.78
C THR A 225 -17.55 19.14 1.61
N ASP A 226 -16.74 18.30 0.97
CA ASP A 226 -15.99 17.24 1.65
C ASP A 226 -14.61 17.76 2.08
N GLN A 227 -14.48 18.04 3.38
CA GLN A 227 -13.25 18.57 3.97
C GLN A 227 -12.04 17.66 3.82
N TRP A 228 -12.23 16.33 3.69
CA TRP A 228 -11.13 15.40 3.53
C TRP A 228 -10.38 15.56 2.21
N LEU A 229 -11.07 16.04 1.18
CA LEU A 229 -10.44 16.28 -0.15
C LEU A 229 -9.35 17.35 -0.10
N VAL A 230 -9.40 18.22 0.90
CA VAL A 230 -8.46 19.34 1.07
C VAL A 230 -7.62 19.23 2.35
N ALA A 231 -7.76 18.14 3.08
CA ALA A 231 -7.05 17.93 4.35
C ALA A 231 -5.55 17.71 4.14
N GLY A 232 -4.74 18.67 4.59
CA GLY A 232 -3.28 18.55 4.61
C GLY A 232 -2.81 17.74 5.83
N ILE A 233 -1.88 16.81 5.61
CA ILE A 233 -1.32 15.96 6.65
C ILE A 233 -0.03 16.56 7.18
N ASN A 234 0.02 16.91 8.46
CA ASN A 234 1.15 17.59 9.08
C ASN A 234 1.78 16.82 10.23
N ASP A 235 1.07 15.88 10.84
CA ASP A 235 1.54 15.04 11.92
C ASP A 235 1.00 13.61 11.80
N ARG A 236 1.41 12.73 12.73
CA ARG A 236 1.05 11.31 12.69
C ARG A 236 -0.39 11.02 13.10
N ALA A 237 -1.02 11.91 13.86
CA ALA A 237 -2.43 11.76 14.20
C ALA A 237 -3.29 12.04 12.96
N GLN A 238 -3.02 13.15 12.26
CA GLN A 238 -3.66 13.48 10.99
C GLN A 238 -3.41 12.40 9.92
N LEU A 239 -2.19 11.81 9.88
CA LEU A 239 -1.90 10.68 8.99
C LEU A 239 -2.79 9.47 9.30
N SER A 240 -2.96 9.12 10.58
CA SER A 240 -3.83 8.01 11.01
C SER A 240 -5.30 8.26 10.68
N ASP A 241 -5.77 9.50 10.85
CA ASP A 241 -7.16 9.86 10.55
C ASP A 241 -7.43 9.80 9.04
N ALA A 242 -6.50 10.33 8.22
CA ALA A 242 -6.56 10.24 6.76
C ALA A 242 -6.48 8.79 6.28
N ALA A 243 -5.70 7.92 6.95
CA ALA A 243 -5.62 6.51 6.63
C ALA A 243 -6.97 5.80 6.83
N ARG A 244 -7.65 6.08 7.94
CA ARG A 244 -9.00 5.51 8.19
C ARG A 244 -10.01 5.98 7.16
N GLU A 245 -10.01 7.27 6.85
CA GLU A 245 -10.91 7.84 5.86
C GLU A 245 -10.68 7.24 4.47
N LEU A 246 -9.43 7.20 4.01
CA LEU A 246 -9.10 6.62 2.69
C LEU A 246 -9.45 5.13 2.65
N ASN A 247 -9.12 4.38 3.69
CA ASN A 247 -9.48 2.95 3.77
C ASN A 247 -11.00 2.75 3.71
N ALA A 248 -11.78 3.57 4.42
CA ALA A 248 -13.23 3.50 4.37
C ALA A 248 -13.78 3.73 2.95
N ARG A 249 -13.20 4.68 2.20
CA ARG A 249 -13.55 4.93 0.80
C ARG A 249 -13.17 3.77 -0.11
N ILE A 250 -11.99 3.19 0.08
CA ILE A 250 -11.52 2.02 -0.69
C ILE A 250 -12.44 0.83 -0.43
N VAL A 251 -12.70 0.49 0.83
CA VAL A 251 -13.62 -0.60 1.21
C VAL A 251 -15.00 -0.37 0.61
N ARG A 252 -15.54 0.85 0.74
CA ARG A 252 -16.85 1.19 0.17
C ARG A 252 -16.91 1.03 -1.33
N ARG A 253 -15.84 1.39 -2.04
CA ARG A 253 -15.71 1.20 -3.49
C ARG A 253 -15.82 -0.28 -3.86
N HIS A 254 -15.11 -1.17 -3.15
CA HIS A 254 -15.19 -2.61 -3.39
C HIS A 254 -16.57 -3.18 -3.05
N GLN A 255 -17.19 -2.76 -1.95
CA GLN A 255 -18.55 -3.16 -1.61
C GLN A 255 -19.58 -2.81 -2.71
N LEU A 256 -19.49 -1.59 -3.25
CA LEU A 256 -20.35 -1.13 -4.35
C LEU A 256 -20.05 -1.86 -5.68
N ALA A 257 -18.84 -2.41 -5.82
CA ALA A 257 -18.45 -3.24 -6.95
C ALA A 257 -18.83 -4.73 -6.78
N GLY A 258 -19.55 -5.10 -5.72
CA GLY A 258 -20.07 -6.47 -5.52
C GLY A 258 -19.22 -7.35 -4.61
N VAL A 259 -18.27 -6.78 -3.86
CA VAL A 259 -17.45 -7.51 -2.88
C VAL A 259 -18.12 -7.50 -1.51
N THR A 260 -18.18 -8.64 -0.85
CA THR A 260 -18.62 -8.71 0.54
C THR A 260 -17.44 -8.44 1.48
N VAL A 261 -17.46 -7.31 2.20
CA VAL A 261 -16.52 -7.04 3.30
C VAL A 261 -17.28 -7.13 4.61
N GLN A 262 -17.01 -8.18 5.39
CA GLN A 262 -17.81 -8.53 6.56
C GLN A 262 -17.62 -7.53 7.71
N ASP A 263 -16.39 -7.07 7.95
CA ASP A 263 -16.08 -6.04 8.94
C ASP A 263 -15.18 -4.95 8.32
N PRO A 264 -15.77 -3.86 7.81
CA PRO A 264 -15.02 -2.73 7.27
C PRO A 264 -14.05 -2.07 8.26
N ALA A 265 -14.32 -2.17 9.58
CA ALA A 265 -13.51 -1.47 10.58
C ALA A 265 -12.14 -2.14 10.81
N THR A 266 -12.05 -3.46 10.63
CA THR A 266 -10.81 -4.23 10.81
C THR A 266 -10.18 -4.66 9.50
N THR A 267 -10.79 -4.35 8.36
CA THR A 267 -10.27 -4.67 7.02
C THR A 267 -9.48 -3.49 6.47
N TRP A 268 -8.24 -3.73 6.05
CA TRP A 268 -7.37 -2.73 5.44
C TRP A 268 -6.99 -3.12 4.01
N ILE A 269 -7.22 -2.22 3.07
CA ILE A 269 -7.03 -2.48 1.64
C ILE A 269 -6.21 -1.34 1.03
N ASP A 270 -5.09 -1.67 0.42
CA ASP A 270 -4.27 -0.70 -0.32
C ASP A 270 -4.95 -0.27 -1.62
N LEU A 271 -4.54 0.87 -2.13
CA LEU A 271 -5.20 1.56 -3.26
C LEU A 271 -5.19 0.75 -4.56
N ASP A 272 -4.11 0.00 -4.80
CA ASP A 272 -3.87 -0.76 -6.03
C ASP A 272 -4.35 -2.23 -5.95
N VAL A 273 -4.95 -2.63 -4.83
CA VAL A 273 -5.60 -3.93 -4.67
C VAL A 273 -6.81 -4.03 -5.57
N THR A 274 -6.95 -5.17 -6.24
CA THR A 274 -8.10 -5.51 -7.06
C THR A 274 -8.87 -6.68 -6.45
N ILE A 275 -10.20 -6.57 -6.40
CA ILE A 275 -11.08 -7.63 -5.88
C ILE A 275 -12.25 -7.77 -6.84
N GLU A 276 -12.46 -8.95 -7.37
CA GLU A 276 -13.56 -9.23 -8.26
C GLU A 276 -14.89 -9.41 -7.50
N PRO A 277 -16.05 -9.23 -8.19
CA PRO A 277 -17.37 -9.44 -7.59
C PRO A 277 -17.52 -10.84 -6.96
N ASP A 278 -18.43 -10.96 -5.99
CA ASP A 278 -18.73 -12.19 -5.25
C ASP A 278 -17.57 -12.72 -4.38
N ALA A 279 -16.42 -12.03 -4.33
CA ALA A 279 -15.39 -12.33 -3.33
C ALA A 279 -15.82 -11.87 -1.94
N GLU A 280 -15.40 -12.61 -0.90
CA GLU A 280 -15.70 -12.31 0.49
C GLU A 280 -14.41 -12.05 1.28
N VAL A 281 -14.35 -10.91 2.00
CA VAL A 281 -13.25 -10.53 2.88
C VAL A 281 -13.73 -10.54 4.33
N LEU A 282 -13.12 -11.41 5.14
CA LEU A 282 -13.46 -11.63 6.54
C LEU A 282 -12.68 -10.70 7.47
N PRO A 283 -13.11 -10.54 8.76
CA PRO A 283 -12.50 -9.61 9.70
C PRO A 283 -10.99 -9.77 9.89
N GLY A 284 -10.29 -8.68 10.20
CA GLY A 284 -8.85 -8.67 10.48
C GLY A 284 -7.96 -8.88 9.26
N THR A 285 -8.50 -8.75 8.06
CA THR A 285 -7.76 -8.97 6.81
C THR A 285 -7.05 -7.70 6.35
N GLN A 286 -5.80 -7.87 5.89
CA GLN A 286 -4.99 -6.82 5.29
C GLN A 286 -4.59 -7.23 3.86
N LEU A 287 -4.99 -6.45 2.87
CA LEU A 287 -4.64 -6.63 1.46
C LEU A 287 -3.71 -5.49 1.05
N ILE A 288 -2.48 -5.81 0.72
CA ILE A 288 -1.37 -4.86 0.61
C ILE A 288 -0.77 -4.91 -0.79
N GLY A 289 -0.34 -3.75 -1.29
CA GLY A 289 0.35 -3.61 -2.57
C GLY A 289 -0.54 -3.91 -3.77
N ALA A 290 -0.07 -4.74 -4.70
CA ALA A 290 -0.78 -5.14 -5.91
C ALA A 290 -1.50 -6.49 -5.74
N THR A 291 -2.02 -6.79 -4.55
CA THR A 291 -2.76 -8.02 -4.28
C THR A 291 -4.05 -8.08 -5.12
N ALA A 292 -4.29 -9.25 -5.73
CA ALA A 292 -5.45 -9.49 -6.58
C ALA A 292 -6.28 -10.67 -6.06
N ILE A 293 -7.59 -10.48 -5.89
CA ILE A 293 -8.53 -11.49 -5.41
C ILE A 293 -9.58 -11.75 -6.50
N ALA A 294 -9.64 -12.99 -6.98
CA ALA A 294 -10.59 -13.38 -8.01
C ALA A 294 -11.99 -13.71 -7.45
N ALA A 295 -12.96 -13.84 -8.36
CA ALA A 295 -14.37 -14.01 -8.04
C ALA A 295 -14.65 -15.23 -7.16
N GLY A 296 -15.52 -15.04 -6.18
CA GLY A 296 -15.97 -16.10 -5.25
C GLY A 296 -14.89 -16.61 -4.29
N ALA A 297 -13.71 -15.99 -4.24
CA ALA A 297 -12.69 -16.32 -3.25
C ALA A 297 -13.08 -15.82 -1.86
N VAL A 298 -12.71 -16.57 -0.82
CA VAL A 298 -12.93 -16.22 0.59
C VAL A 298 -11.59 -15.98 1.26
N VAL A 299 -11.33 -14.74 1.69
CA VAL A 299 -10.05 -14.34 2.30
C VAL A 299 -10.26 -13.83 3.71
N GLY A 300 -9.52 -14.38 4.65
CA GLY A 300 -9.64 -14.07 6.07
C GLY A 300 -10.22 -15.26 6.88
N PRO A 301 -10.50 -15.09 8.20
CA PRO A 301 -10.12 -13.91 8.98
C PRO A 301 -8.61 -13.85 9.27
N ASP A 302 -8.16 -12.75 9.88
CA ASP A 302 -6.78 -12.57 10.38
C ASP A 302 -5.72 -12.97 9.35
N THR A 303 -5.85 -12.45 8.11
CA THR A 303 -5.03 -12.80 6.95
C THR A 303 -4.32 -11.56 6.41
N THR A 304 -3.02 -11.67 6.14
CA THR A 304 -2.23 -10.62 5.50
C THR A 304 -1.70 -11.12 4.16
N LEU A 305 -2.11 -10.47 3.08
CA LEU A 305 -1.63 -10.75 1.73
C LEU A 305 -0.90 -9.54 1.17
N ARG A 306 0.33 -9.73 0.72
CA ARG A 306 1.14 -8.67 0.10
C ARG A 306 1.57 -9.11 -1.29
N ASP A 307 1.21 -8.32 -2.31
CA ASP A 307 1.55 -8.59 -3.71
C ASP A 307 1.26 -10.06 -4.09
N THR A 308 0.06 -10.54 -3.71
CA THR A 308 -0.33 -11.95 -3.78
C THR A 308 -1.58 -12.11 -4.63
N GLU A 309 -1.57 -13.12 -5.50
CA GLU A 309 -2.71 -13.46 -6.35
C GLU A 309 -3.51 -14.60 -5.72
N VAL A 310 -4.83 -14.44 -5.63
CA VAL A 310 -5.76 -15.46 -5.13
C VAL A 310 -6.77 -15.79 -6.21
N GLY A 311 -6.76 -17.03 -6.65
CA GLY A 311 -7.62 -17.55 -7.72
C GLY A 311 -9.09 -17.66 -7.32
N ALA A 312 -9.92 -17.89 -8.33
CA ALA A 312 -11.37 -17.97 -8.17
C ALA A 312 -11.78 -19.09 -7.20
N ARG A 313 -12.74 -18.83 -6.31
CA ARG A 313 -13.26 -19.80 -5.32
C ARG A 313 -12.20 -20.35 -4.36
N ALA A 314 -11.01 -19.79 -4.32
CA ALA A 314 -9.98 -20.18 -3.35
C ALA A 314 -10.37 -19.74 -1.92
N THR A 315 -9.87 -20.46 -0.94
CA THR A 315 -10.08 -20.15 0.49
C THR A 315 -8.75 -19.90 1.18
N VAL A 316 -8.57 -18.73 1.78
CA VAL A 316 -7.33 -18.32 2.45
C VAL A 316 -7.66 -17.86 3.86
N ASN A 317 -7.23 -18.61 4.89
CA ASN A 317 -7.69 -18.42 6.26
C ASN A 317 -6.49 -18.35 7.22
N ARG A 318 -6.33 -17.25 7.97
CA ARG A 318 -5.22 -17.03 8.92
C ARG A 318 -3.86 -17.30 8.30
N VAL A 319 -3.56 -16.57 7.23
CA VAL A 319 -2.36 -16.74 6.40
C VAL A 319 -1.57 -15.45 6.37
N ASP A 320 -0.26 -15.56 6.40
CA ASP A 320 0.66 -14.51 5.97
C ASP A 320 1.27 -14.94 4.63
N ALA A 321 1.07 -14.14 3.57
CA ALA A 321 1.61 -14.43 2.24
C ALA A 321 2.22 -13.19 1.61
N THR A 322 3.37 -13.38 0.96
CA THR A 322 4.06 -12.32 0.22
C THR A 322 4.55 -12.87 -1.11
N LEU A 323 4.25 -12.15 -2.22
CA LEU A 323 4.66 -12.52 -3.58
C LEU A 323 4.35 -13.99 -3.88
N ALA A 324 3.10 -14.40 -3.61
CA ALA A 324 2.61 -15.75 -3.79
C ALA A 324 1.47 -15.82 -4.81
N VAL A 325 1.28 -16.99 -5.41
CA VAL A 325 0.15 -17.27 -6.31
C VAL A 325 -0.61 -18.47 -5.74
N ILE A 326 -1.91 -18.30 -5.52
CA ILE A 326 -2.83 -19.32 -5.02
C ILE A 326 -3.85 -19.59 -6.12
N GLY A 327 -3.86 -20.80 -6.66
CA GLY A 327 -4.69 -21.20 -7.80
C GLY A 327 -6.19 -21.27 -7.48
N ASP A 328 -6.98 -21.49 -8.52
CA ASP A 328 -8.42 -21.62 -8.45
C ASP A 328 -8.84 -22.80 -7.55
N GLY A 329 -9.86 -22.60 -6.72
CA GLY A 329 -10.38 -23.65 -5.83
C GLY A 329 -9.39 -24.11 -4.75
N ALA A 330 -8.19 -23.55 -4.69
CA ALA A 330 -7.18 -23.94 -3.72
C ALA A 330 -7.55 -23.52 -2.29
N SER A 331 -6.99 -24.21 -1.29
CA SER A 331 -7.20 -23.89 0.11
C SER A 331 -5.90 -23.69 0.87
N VAL A 332 -5.79 -22.58 1.61
CA VAL A 332 -4.59 -22.24 2.39
C VAL A 332 -4.96 -21.91 3.83
N GLY A 333 -4.21 -22.50 4.75
CA GLY A 333 -4.33 -22.23 6.19
C GLY A 333 -5.10 -23.28 6.99
N PRO A 334 -5.44 -22.99 8.26
CA PRO A 334 -5.01 -21.79 8.99
C PRO A 334 -3.54 -21.83 9.42
N PHE A 335 -2.98 -20.66 9.77
CA PHE A 335 -1.62 -20.51 10.28
C PHE A 335 -0.54 -21.01 9.31
N ALA A 336 -0.68 -20.69 8.02
CA ALA A 336 0.33 -20.94 7.01
C ALA A 336 1.11 -19.67 6.70
N TYR A 337 2.41 -19.85 6.35
CA TYR A 337 3.28 -18.77 5.93
C TYR A 337 3.82 -19.02 4.52
N LEU A 338 3.36 -18.22 3.55
CA LEU A 338 3.77 -18.34 2.15
C LEU A 338 4.77 -17.22 1.84
N ARG A 339 6.04 -17.61 1.75
CA ARG A 339 7.13 -16.69 1.40
C ARG A 339 7.23 -16.50 -0.11
N PRO A 340 8.00 -15.47 -0.56
CA PRO A 340 8.16 -15.16 -1.98
C PRO A 340 8.51 -16.36 -2.85
N GLY A 341 7.86 -16.42 -4.03
CA GLY A 341 8.04 -17.48 -5.00
C GLY A 341 7.23 -18.75 -4.73
N THR A 342 6.27 -18.70 -3.82
CA THR A 342 5.31 -19.78 -3.61
C THR A 342 4.22 -19.74 -4.66
N ILE A 343 4.02 -20.87 -5.35
CA ILE A 343 2.94 -21.08 -6.32
C ILE A 343 2.20 -22.35 -5.95
N LEU A 344 0.92 -22.21 -5.59
CA LEU A 344 -0.01 -23.31 -5.34
C LEU A 344 -0.95 -23.45 -6.56
N GLY A 345 -0.94 -24.58 -7.19
CA GLY A 345 -1.82 -24.88 -8.33
C GLY A 345 -3.28 -25.04 -7.92
N ASP A 346 -4.15 -25.08 -8.92
CA ASP A 346 -5.60 -25.20 -8.75
C ASP A 346 -5.96 -26.43 -7.90
N ASP A 347 -7.02 -26.33 -7.09
CA ASP A 347 -7.48 -27.36 -6.15
C ASP A 347 -6.41 -27.85 -5.17
N GLY A 348 -5.28 -27.17 -5.11
CA GLY A 348 -4.17 -27.47 -4.21
C GLY A 348 -4.47 -27.12 -2.75
N LYS A 349 -3.70 -27.72 -1.83
CA LYS A 349 -3.88 -27.46 -0.40
C LYS A 349 -2.56 -27.20 0.32
N ILE A 350 -2.46 -26.08 1.00
CA ILE A 350 -1.46 -25.80 2.04
C ILE A 350 -2.20 -25.69 3.36
N GLY A 351 -1.92 -26.60 4.30
CA GLY A 351 -2.67 -26.66 5.56
C GLY A 351 -1.96 -25.99 6.74
N THR A 352 -2.34 -26.45 7.94
CA THR A 352 -1.98 -25.81 9.21
C THR A 352 -0.50 -25.92 9.52
N PHE A 353 0.12 -24.78 9.93
CA PHE A 353 1.53 -24.67 10.32
C PHE A 353 2.49 -25.10 9.21
N VAL A 354 2.17 -24.77 7.96
CA VAL A 354 3.04 -25.01 6.81
C VAL A 354 3.73 -23.72 6.42
N GLU A 355 5.04 -23.78 6.26
CA GLU A 355 5.83 -22.71 5.67
C GLU A 355 6.31 -23.13 4.27
N THR A 356 6.19 -22.24 3.29
CA THR A 356 6.68 -22.43 1.92
C THR A 356 7.58 -21.30 1.50
N LYS A 357 8.58 -21.59 0.66
CA LYS A 357 9.48 -20.58 0.10
C LYS A 357 10.00 -21.05 -1.26
N ASN A 358 9.87 -20.22 -2.31
CA ASN A 358 10.34 -20.60 -3.65
C ASN A 358 9.93 -22.04 -3.99
N ALA A 359 8.62 -22.32 -3.82
CA ALA A 359 8.03 -23.64 -3.92
C ALA A 359 6.90 -23.66 -4.96
N ARG A 360 6.92 -24.65 -5.86
CA ARG A 360 5.81 -24.93 -6.76
C ARG A 360 5.10 -26.16 -6.27
N ILE A 361 3.80 -26.07 -6.03
CA ILE A 361 2.94 -27.19 -5.61
C ILE A 361 1.89 -27.33 -6.70
N GLY A 362 1.93 -28.45 -7.43
CA GLY A 362 1.08 -28.70 -8.60
C GLY A 362 -0.40 -28.83 -8.25
N ARG A 363 -1.23 -28.80 -9.31
CA ARG A 363 -2.69 -28.93 -9.23
C ARG A 363 -3.09 -30.15 -8.39
N GLY A 364 -4.08 -30.02 -7.50
CA GLY A 364 -4.61 -31.08 -6.67
C GLY A 364 -3.64 -31.59 -5.59
N SER A 365 -2.41 -31.09 -5.53
CA SER A 365 -1.40 -31.54 -4.56
C SER A 365 -1.61 -30.92 -3.19
N LYS A 366 -1.23 -31.66 -2.14
CA LYS A 366 -1.54 -31.29 -0.75
C LYS A 366 -0.29 -31.35 0.13
N VAL A 367 -0.09 -30.29 0.90
CA VAL A 367 0.88 -30.18 2.01
C VAL A 367 0.08 -29.82 3.26
N PRO A 368 -0.56 -30.81 3.91
CA PRO A 368 -1.64 -30.50 4.84
C PRO A 368 -1.22 -30.06 6.25
N HIS A 369 0.01 -30.40 6.73
CA HIS A 369 0.33 -30.23 8.14
C HIS A 369 1.83 -30.03 8.42
N LEU A 370 2.18 -29.06 9.30
CA LEU A 370 3.44 -28.96 10.04
C LEU A 370 4.71 -29.13 9.18
N SER A 371 4.76 -28.58 7.98
CA SER A 371 5.82 -28.89 7.02
C SER A 371 6.57 -27.63 6.58
N TYR A 372 7.84 -27.79 6.23
CA TYR A 372 8.63 -26.79 5.53
C TYR A 372 8.94 -27.25 4.10
N ILE A 373 8.43 -26.51 3.11
CA ILE A 373 8.65 -26.78 1.70
C ILE A 373 9.41 -25.60 1.11
N GLY A 374 10.71 -25.72 1.08
CA GLY A 374 11.61 -24.67 0.59
C GLY A 374 12.44 -25.14 -0.61
N ASP A 375 12.58 -24.27 -1.63
CA ASP A 375 13.31 -24.53 -2.88
C ASP A 375 12.91 -25.88 -3.49
N ALA A 376 11.60 -26.11 -3.65
CA ALA A 376 11.04 -27.41 -4.02
C ALA A 376 9.99 -27.30 -5.14
N GLU A 377 9.85 -28.39 -5.88
CA GLU A 377 8.78 -28.61 -6.84
C GLU A 377 8.03 -29.87 -6.49
N VAL A 378 6.70 -29.79 -6.40
CA VAL A 378 5.80 -30.94 -6.18
C VAL A 378 4.87 -31.01 -7.37
N GLY A 379 4.87 -32.14 -8.06
CA GLY A 379 4.01 -32.41 -9.21
C GLY A 379 2.52 -32.42 -8.84
N GLU A 380 1.67 -32.81 -9.76
CA GLU A 380 0.21 -32.83 -9.58
C GLU A 380 -0.25 -34.03 -8.72
N ASP A 381 -1.40 -33.85 -8.06
CA ASP A 381 -2.12 -34.88 -7.31
C ASP A 381 -1.28 -35.63 -6.27
N SER A 382 -0.21 -35.02 -5.77
CA SER A 382 0.69 -35.57 -4.75
C SER A 382 0.23 -35.18 -3.34
N ASN A 383 0.50 -36.06 -2.36
CA ASN A 383 0.20 -35.79 -0.98
C ASN A 383 1.46 -35.89 -0.12
N ILE A 384 1.86 -34.77 0.45
CA ILE A 384 3.02 -34.65 1.33
C ILE A 384 2.57 -34.93 2.75
N GLY A 385 3.15 -35.97 3.39
CA GLY A 385 2.83 -36.35 4.76
C GLY A 385 3.18 -35.25 5.77
N ALA A 386 2.51 -35.32 6.92
CA ALA A 386 2.71 -34.35 7.99
C ALA A 386 4.17 -34.30 8.46
N ASN A 387 4.64 -33.10 8.84
CA ASN A 387 5.99 -32.85 9.33
C ASN A 387 7.08 -33.27 8.32
N THR A 388 6.87 -32.93 7.04
CA THR A 388 7.87 -33.11 5.99
C THR A 388 8.75 -31.86 5.89
N ILE A 389 10.07 -32.07 5.80
CA ILE A 389 11.06 -31.01 5.68
C ILE A 389 11.86 -31.20 4.37
N THR A 390 11.89 -30.22 3.51
CA THR A 390 12.88 -30.13 2.44
C THR A 390 14.15 -29.50 3.00
N ALA A 391 15.19 -30.30 3.29
CA ALA A 391 16.48 -29.81 3.77
C ALA A 391 17.26 -29.25 2.59
N ASN A 392 17.02 -27.99 2.27
CA ASN A 392 17.47 -27.31 1.06
C ASN A 392 18.80 -26.56 1.21
N TYR A 393 19.45 -26.55 2.38
CA TYR A 393 20.66 -25.79 2.64
C TYR A 393 21.75 -26.66 3.26
N ASP A 394 22.93 -26.70 2.64
CA ASP A 394 24.07 -27.52 3.06
C ASP A 394 25.09 -26.78 3.98
N GLY A 395 24.78 -25.54 4.33
CA GLY A 395 25.67 -24.65 5.09
C GLY A 395 26.36 -23.62 4.22
N VAL A 396 26.39 -23.80 2.89
CA VAL A 396 27.00 -22.88 1.91
C VAL A 396 26.02 -22.57 0.76
N HIS A 397 25.45 -23.60 0.15
CA HIS A 397 24.58 -23.48 -1.03
C HIS A 397 23.17 -24.01 -0.76
N LYS A 398 22.22 -23.51 -1.55
CA LYS A 398 20.85 -24.02 -1.58
C LYS A 398 20.69 -24.98 -2.74
N HIS A 399 19.95 -26.07 -2.45
CA HIS A 399 19.67 -27.13 -3.41
C HIS A 399 18.17 -27.34 -3.53
N ARG A 400 17.75 -27.96 -4.62
CA ARG A 400 16.35 -28.17 -4.96
C ARG A 400 15.90 -29.60 -4.67
N THR A 401 14.66 -29.74 -4.19
CA THR A 401 13.95 -31.02 -4.10
C THR A 401 12.89 -31.07 -5.20
N GLU A 402 12.84 -32.20 -5.92
CA GLU A 402 11.82 -32.46 -6.94
C GLU A 402 10.97 -33.65 -6.49
N VAL A 403 9.67 -33.45 -6.35
CA VAL A 403 8.68 -34.50 -6.08
C VAL A 403 7.77 -34.58 -7.30
N GLY A 404 7.67 -35.76 -7.88
CA GLY A 404 6.83 -36.03 -9.05
C GLY A 404 5.33 -35.95 -8.74
N SER A 405 4.54 -36.36 -9.74
CA SER A 405 3.08 -36.42 -9.64
C SER A 405 2.61 -37.74 -9.01
N ASN A 406 1.42 -37.68 -8.35
CA ASN A 406 0.81 -38.86 -7.69
C ASN A 406 1.67 -39.48 -6.59
N VAL A 407 2.63 -38.76 -6.04
CA VAL A 407 3.50 -39.20 -4.95
C VAL A 407 2.72 -39.19 -3.61
N ARG A 408 2.98 -40.18 -2.77
CA ARG A 408 2.43 -40.25 -1.40
C ARG A 408 3.57 -40.38 -0.43
N THR A 409 3.86 -39.32 0.34
CA THR A 409 4.91 -39.42 1.36
C THR A 409 4.35 -39.76 2.73
N GLY A 410 5.09 -40.55 3.48
CA GLY A 410 4.77 -40.79 4.88
C GLY A 410 4.97 -39.55 5.75
N SER A 411 4.47 -39.58 6.99
CA SER A 411 4.71 -38.50 7.93
C SER A 411 6.16 -38.48 8.42
N HIS A 412 6.64 -37.30 8.84
CA HIS A 412 7.96 -37.07 9.40
C HIS A 412 9.09 -37.45 8.43
N ASN A 413 9.00 -37.00 7.21
CA ASN A 413 10.02 -37.20 6.20
C ASN A 413 11.01 -36.05 6.13
N VAL A 414 12.27 -36.35 5.86
CA VAL A 414 13.29 -35.33 5.52
C VAL A 414 13.85 -35.62 4.13
N PHE A 415 13.68 -34.69 3.21
CA PHE A 415 14.25 -34.76 1.87
C PHE A 415 15.53 -33.93 1.85
N VAL A 416 16.68 -34.60 1.79
CA VAL A 416 17.99 -33.95 1.78
C VAL A 416 18.34 -33.59 0.35
N ALA A 417 18.14 -32.31 0.01
CA ALA A 417 18.40 -31.81 -1.34
C ALA A 417 19.90 -31.76 -1.68
N PRO A 418 20.30 -31.95 -2.97
CA PRO A 418 19.41 -32.23 -4.09
C PRO A 418 18.90 -33.66 -4.12
N VAL A 419 17.59 -33.82 -4.34
CA VAL A 419 16.98 -35.17 -4.39
C VAL A 419 15.71 -35.13 -5.24
N ARG A 420 15.44 -36.21 -5.95
CA ARG A 420 14.25 -36.41 -6.76
C ARG A 420 13.43 -37.61 -6.30
N ILE A 421 12.13 -37.42 -6.15
CA ILE A 421 11.15 -38.49 -5.86
C ILE A 421 10.30 -38.63 -7.13
N GLY A 422 10.40 -39.80 -7.78
CA GLY A 422 9.73 -40.06 -9.05
C GLY A 422 8.22 -40.19 -8.94
N ASP A 423 7.53 -40.09 -10.08
CA ASP A 423 6.07 -40.15 -10.15
C ASP A 423 5.53 -41.44 -9.54
N GLY A 424 4.42 -41.31 -8.80
CA GLY A 424 3.76 -42.45 -8.15
C GLY A 424 4.58 -43.12 -7.07
N ALA A 425 5.71 -42.59 -6.65
CA ALA A 425 6.53 -43.13 -5.58
C ALA A 425 5.89 -42.92 -4.21
N TYR A 426 6.24 -43.79 -3.29
CA TYR A 426 5.84 -43.74 -1.86
C TYR A 426 7.08 -43.62 -0.97
N THR A 427 6.90 -42.97 0.18
CA THR A 427 7.89 -43.03 1.25
C THR A 427 7.25 -43.51 2.54
N GLY A 428 7.99 -44.30 3.34
CA GLY A 428 7.54 -44.69 4.68
C GLY A 428 7.61 -43.53 5.69
N ALA A 429 6.87 -43.63 6.78
CA ALA A 429 6.97 -42.64 7.87
C ALA A 429 8.39 -42.66 8.47
N GLY A 430 8.88 -41.47 8.88
CA GLY A 430 10.21 -41.30 9.47
C GLY A 430 11.37 -41.46 8.48
N THR A 431 11.11 -41.46 7.17
CA THR A 431 12.15 -41.69 6.16
C THR A 431 12.97 -40.42 5.91
N THR A 432 14.31 -40.56 6.00
CA THR A 432 15.25 -39.54 5.50
C THR A 432 15.72 -39.96 4.10
N VAL A 433 15.25 -39.22 3.07
CA VAL A 433 15.58 -39.50 1.66
C VAL A 433 16.83 -38.69 1.30
N ARG A 434 17.92 -39.40 0.95
CA ARG A 434 19.23 -38.83 0.58
C ARG A 434 19.68 -39.22 -0.83
N LYS A 435 18.91 -40.05 -1.50
CA LYS A 435 19.14 -40.50 -2.87
C LYS A 435 17.83 -40.48 -3.62
N ASP A 436 17.91 -40.32 -4.94
CA ASP A 436 16.75 -40.32 -5.81
C ASP A 436 15.90 -41.58 -5.58
N VAL A 437 14.58 -41.39 -5.57
CA VAL A 437 13.59 -42.47 -5.47
C VAL A 437 13.02 -42.70 -6.90
N PRO A 438 13.21 -43.87 -7.50
CA PRO A 438 12.63 -44.15 -8.80
C PRO A 438 11.09 -44.10 -8.79
N ALA A 439 10.50 -43.80 -9.95
CA ALA A 439 9.06 -43.80 -10.12
C ALA A 439 8.43 -45.13 -9.64
N GLY A 440 7.29 -45.05 -8.95
CA GLY A 440 6.55 -46.22 -8.44
C GLY A 440 7.24 -46.99 -7.32
N SER A 441 8.38 -46.51 -6.79
CA SER A 441 9.13 -47.17 -5.73
C SER A 441 8.66 -46.76 -4.36
N LEU A 442 8.88 -47.66 -3.34
CA LEU A 442 8.74 -47.36 -1.94
C LEU A 442 10.11 -47.11 -1.31
N ALA A 443 10.36 -45.90 -0.83
CA ALA A 443 11.57 -45.56 -0.08
C ALA A 443 11.30 -45.60 1.42
N ILE A 444 12.15 -46.33 2.14
CA ILE A 444 12.10 -46.45 3.62
C ILE A 444 13.52 -46.37 4.19
N SER A 445 13.68 -45.59 5.27
CA SER A 445 14.86 -45.65 6.13
C SER A 445 14.50 -46.56 7.31
N TYR A 446 14.85 -47.85 7.20
CA TYR A 446 14.41 -48.84 8.16
C TYR A 446 15.44 -49.07 9.26
N ALA A 447 15.09 -48.75 10.47
CA ALA A 447 15.69 -49.34 11.67
C ALA A 447 14.57 -50.05 12.43
N PRO A 448 14.69 -51.39 12.71
CA PRO A 448 13.65 -52.11 13.42
C PRO A 448 13.46 -51.50 14.81
N GLN A 449 12.21 -51.35 15.21
CA GLN A 449 11.89 -50.97 16.58
C GLN A 449 12.43 -52.01 17.54
N ARG A 450 13.09 -51.58 18.59
CA ARG A 450 13.51 -52.45 19.72
C ARG A 450 12.83 -51.95 20.98
N ASN A 451 12.19 -52.85 21.68
CA ASN A 451 11.69 -52.62 23.02
C ASN A 451 12.67 -53.23 24.03
N THR A 452 12.92 -52.54 25.10
CA THR A 452 13.67 -53.04 26.24
C THR A 452 12.68 -53.15 27.38
N ASP A 453 12.24 -54.35 27.62
CA ASP A 453 11.28 -54.64 28.70
C ASP A 453 11.92 -54.33 30.04
N GLY A 454 11.14 -53.78 30.98
CA GLY A 454 11.61 -53.43 32.31
C GLY A 454 12.54 -52.21 32.38
N TRP A 455 12.74 -51.49 31.27
CA TRP A 455 13.71 -50.36 31.21
C TRP A 455 13.40 -49.25 32.22
N VAL A 456 12.11 -48.95 32.44
CA VAL A 456 11.70 -47.87 33.35
C VAL A 456 11.95 -48.28 34.81
N GLU A 457 11.63 -49.53 35.13
CA GLU A 457 11.83 -50.08 36.46
C GLU A 457 13.33 -50.11 36.80
N GLU A 458 14.17 -50.50 35.85
CA GLU A 458 15.63 -50.62 36.06
C GLU A 458 16.29 -49.23 36.13
N HIS A 459 15.94 -48.33 35.23
CA HIS A 459 16.67 -47.07 35.07
C HIS A 459 16.02 -45.84 35.74
N ARG A 460 14.76 -45.98 36.18
CA ARG A 460 13.96 -44.93 36.84
C ARG A 460 13.17 -45.44 38.05
N PRO A 461 13.80 -46.22 38.92
CA PRO A 461 13.11 -46.80 40.07
C PRO A 461 12.53 -45.72 40.99
N GLY A 462 11.39 -45.98 41.60
CA GLY A 462 10.71 -45.10 42.54
C GLY A 462 9.99 -43.89 41.86
N THR A 463 9.90 -43.84 40.54
CA THR A 463 9.11 -42.83 39.82
C THR A 463 7.65 -43.32 39.65
N PRO A 464 6.69 -42.37 39.45
CA PRO A 464 5.32 -42.75 39.11
C PRO A 464 5.23 -43.63 37.86
N ALA A 465 6.14 -43.43 36.88
CA ALA A 465 6.18 -44.23 35.65
C ALA A 465 6.58 -45.70 35.95
N ALA A 466 7.56 -45.94 36.86
CA ALA A 466 7.94 -47.29 37.25
C ALA A 466 6.83 -48.00 38.06
N GLU A 467 6.12 -47.25 38.89
CA GLU A 467 4.96 -47.78 39.62
C GLU A 467 3.82 -48.15 38.68
N ALA A 468 3.52 -47.27 37.71
CA ALA A 468 2.51 -47.54 36.68
C ALA A 468 2.86 -48.77 35.84
N ALA A 469 4.14 -48.97 35.49
CA ALA A 469 4.60 -50.15 34.76
C ALA A 469 4.42 -51.45 35.55
N ARG A 470 4.81 -51.44 36.81
CA ARG A 470 4.62 -52.63 37.74
C ARG A 470 3.14 -52.97 37.86
N LEU A 471 2.28 -51.99 38.13
CA LEU A 471 0.84 -52.24 38.25
C LEU A 471 0.25 -52.80 36.94
N ALA A 472 0.71 -52.27 35.76
CA ALA A 472 0.26 -52.78 34.48
C ALA A 472 0.73 -54.21 34.18
N ASN A 473 1.90 -54.60 34.70
CA ASN A 473 2.48 -55.96 34.57
C ASN A 473 1.95 -56.92 35.61
N GLY A 474 1.10 -56.46 36.54
CA GLY A 474 0.49 -57.34 37.59
C GLY A 474 1.42 -57.60 38.77
N GLU A 475 2.39 -56.75 39.05
CA GLU A 475 3.32 -56.81 40.17
C GLU A 475 2.88 -55.94 41.36
#